data_e66b0b7c89b929b4f896738985b03e8f
#
_entry.id   e66b0b7c89b929b4f896738985b03e8f
#
_cell.length_a   1.000
_cell.length_b   1.000
_cell.length_c   1.000
_cell.angle_alpha   90.00
_cell.angle_beta   90.00
_cell.angle_gamma   90.00
#
_symmetry.space_group_name_H-M   'P 1'
#
loop_
_entity.id
_entity.type
_entity.pdbx_description
1 polymer ?
#
loop_
_entity_poly.entity_id
_entity_poly.type
_entity_poly.pdbx_seq_one_letter_code
_entity_poly.pdbx_strand_id
1 'polypeptide(L)'
;MTFEETQQRSIAKTLTIRVAFSLSHLLNGFIVSGSWIIGAQILGIAAVVNMLLHWAHERAWNWVQWNRKPGDTAMFQDGQPRTISKSITWRALITVNNFVIPYLTTGSWQAAVAFLTIATVMNIVIYYSHERVWNRMAWGKLATA
;
A
#
# COMPACT_ATOMS: atom_id res chain seq x y z
N MET A 1 -14.52 3.77 -28.86
CA MET A 1 -15.06 4.12 -27.53
C MET A 1 -13.97 3.83 -26.50
N THR A 2 -13.51 4.85 -25.80
CA THR A 2 -12.55 4.71 -24.68
C THR A 2 -13.27 4.98 -23.36
N PHE A 3 -12.83 4.27 -22.31
CA PHE A 3 -13.38 4.43 -20.97
C PHE A 3 -12.31 5.03 -20.06
N GLU A 4 -12.65 6.14 -19.41
CA GLU A 4 -11.73 6.87 -18.55
C GLU A 4 -12.37 7.16 -17.17
N GLU A 5 -11.52 7.37 -16.17
CA GLU A 5 -11.94 7.86 -14.86
C GLU A 5 -11.47 9.30 -14.67
N THR A 6 -12.31 10.15 -14.08
CA THR A 6 -11.93 11.52 -13.72
C THR A 6 -10.86 11.52 -12.63
N GLN A 7 -10.04 12.58 -12.60
CA GLN A 7 -9.02 12.76 -11.54
C GLN A 7 -9.66 12.80 -10.15
N GLN A 8 -10.81 13.43 -10.00
CA GLN A 8 -11.55 13.49 -8.74
C GLN A 8 -11.93 12.10 -8.24
N ARG A 9 -12.39 11.21 -9.14
CA ARG A 9 -12.67 9.81 -8.82
C ARG A 9 -11.41 9.08 -8.36
N SER A 10 -10.29 9.24 -9.06
CA SER A 10 -9.02 8.60 -8.70
C SER A 10 -8.51 9.07 -7.34
N ILE A 11 -8.61 10.35 -7.03
CA ILE A 11 -8.26 10.91 -5.72
C ILE A 11 -9.16 10.32 -4.63
N ALA A 12 -10.48 10.31 -4.84
CA ALA A 12 -11.43 9.76 -3.87
C ALA A 12 -11.18 8.26 -3.60
N LYS A 13 -10.93 7.47 -4.64
CA LYS A 13 -10.52 6.05 -4.51
C LYS A 13 -9.25 5.91 -3.66
N THR A 14 -8.26 6.74 -3.94
CA THR A 14 -6.98 6.71 -3.18
C THR A 14 -7.18 7.06 -1.71
N LEU A 15 -7.97 8.09 -1.41
CA LEU A 15 -8.23 8.49 -0.02
C LEU A 15 -9.03 7.43 0.74
N THR A 16 -10.08 6.90 0.14
CA THR A 16 -10.95 5.91 0.79
C THR A 16 -10.23 4.59 1.04
N ILE A 17 -9.39 4.11 0.11
CA ILE A 17 -8.60 2.89 0.36
C ILE A 17 -7.54 3.09 1.45
N ARG A 18 -6.92 4.28 1.53
CA ARG A 18 -5.96 4.58 2.60
C ARG A 18 -6.62 4.61 3.97
N VAL A 19 -7.81 5.20 4.09
CA VAL A 19 -8.59 5.18 5.33
C VAL A 19 -8.94 3.73 5.71
N ALA A 20 -9.41 2.92 4.77
CA ALA A 20 -9.74 1.52 5.02
C ALA A 20 -8.53 0.72 5.51
N PHE A 21 -7.35 0.88 4.90
CA PHE A 21 -6.12 0.23 5.35
C PHE A 21 -5.66 0.72 6.72
N SER A 22 -5.79 2.02 7.01
CA SER A 22 -5.43 2.57 8.33
C SER A 22 -6.30 1.99 9.43
N LEU A 23 -7.61 1.94 9.22
CA LEU A 23 -8.54 1.32 10.17
C LEU A 23 -8.28 -0.18 10.34
N SER A 24 -7.95 -0.87 9.26
CA SER A 24 -7.56 -2.28 9.30
C SER A 24 -6.29 -2.51 10.13
N HIS A 25 -5.28 -1.68 9.98
CA HIS A 25 -4.04 -1.78 10.77
C HIS A 25 -4.28 -1.51 12.26
N LEU A 26 -5.09 -0.50 12.58
CA LEU A 26 -5.49 -0.20 13.95
C LEU A 26 -6.24 -1.38 14.59
N LEU A 27 -7.22 -1.92 13.88
CA LEU A 27 -8.00 -3.08 14.33
C LEU A 27 -7.12 -4.33 14.48
N ASN A 28 -6.25 -4.60 13.52
CA ASN A 28 -5.34 -5.73 13.57
C ASN A 28 -4.38 -5.61 14.77
N GLY A 29 -3.84 -4.42 15.01
CA GLY A 29 -3.01 -4.15 16.20
C GLY A 29 -3.76 -4.42 17.50
N PHE A 30 -5.05 -4.05 17.59
CA PHE A 30 -5.91 -4.39 18.73
C PHE A 30 -6.11 -5.91 18.86
N ILE A 31 -6.41 -6.60 17.74
CA ILE A 31 -6.65 -8.06 17.75
C ILE A 31 -5.44 -8.82 18.30
N VAL A 32 -4.23 -8.45 17.90
CA VAL A 32 -3.02 -9.18 18.29
C VAL A 32 -2.49 -8.79 19.68
N SER A 33 -2.81 -7.60 20.19
CA SER A 33 -2.28 -7.08 21.44
C SER A 33 -3.32 -6.95 22.57
N GLY A 34 -4.61 -6.93 22.23
CA GLY A 34 -5.70 -6.61 23.16
C GLY A 34 -5.75 -5.12 23.58
N SER A 35 -4.95 -4.24 22.94
CA SER A 35 -4.81 -2.84 23.33
C SER A 35 -4.95 -1.91 22.13
N TRP A 36 -5.89 -0.94 22.22
CA TRP A 36 -6.03 0.12 21.23
C TRP A 36 -4.82 1.07 21.20
N ILE A 37 -4.13 1.22 22.33
CA ILE A 37 -2.91 2.04 22.41
C ILE A 37 -1.81 1.40 21.57
N ILE A 38 -1.59 0.09 21.71
CA ILE A 38 -0.61 -0.64 20.91
C ILE A 38 -1.02 -0.62 19.42
N GLY A 39 -2.29 -0.81 19.11
CA GLY A 39 -2.80 -0.68 17.75
C GLY A 39 -2.52 0.68 17.12
N ALA A 40 -2.74 1.77 17.89
CA ALA A 40 -2.44 3.13 17.45
C ALA A 40 -0.92 3.38 17.30
N GLN A 41 -0.10 2.82 18.18
CA GLN A 41 1.37 2.88 18.05
C GLN A 41 1.85 2.17 16.79
N ILE A 42 1.38 0.95 16.51
CA ILE A 42 1.70 0.21 15.29
C ILE A 42 1.32 1.04 14.06
N LEU A 43 0.10 1.59 14.03
CA LEU A 43 -0.36 2.43 12.93
C LEU A 43 0.52 3.67 12.73
N GLY A 44 0.80 4.41 13.79
CA GLY A 44 1.59 5.64 13.74
C GLY A 44 3.05 5.39 13.32
N ILE A 45 3.70 4.39 13.93
CA ILE A 45 5.07 4.00 13.58
C ILE A 45 5.12 3.51 12.13
N ALA A 46 4.19 2.66 11.71
CA ALA A 46 4.12 2.17 10.34
C ALA A 46 3.94 3.30 9.33
N ALA A 47 3.13 4.29 9.61
CA ALA A 47 2.92 5.44 8.72
C ALA A 47 4.23 6.19 8.46
N VAL A 48 4.99 6.51 9.50
CA VAL A 48 6.27 7.22 9.40
C VAL A 48 7.34 6.35 8.74
N VAL A 49 7.50 5.11 9.22
CA VAL A 49 8.53 4.18 8.70
C VAL A 49 8.26 3.85 7.24
N ASN A 50 7.03 3.57 6.85
CA ASN A 50 6.68 3.27 5.45
C ASN A 50 6.93 4.47 4.53
N MET A 51 6.71 5.70 4.99
CA MET A 51 7.04 6.89 4.21
C MET A 51 8.55 7.01 3.97
N LEU A 52 9.36 6.82 5.02
CA LEU A 52 10.82 6.86 4.91
C LEU A 52 11.37 5.71 4.06
N LEU A 53 10.84 4.50 4.25
CA LEU A 53 11.20 3.33 3.43
C LEU A 53 10.85 3.54 1.96
N HIS A 54 9.69 4.11 1.66
CA HIS A 54 9.29 4.40 0.28
C HIS A 54 10.25 5.40 -0.37
N TRP A 55 10.58 6.48 0.33
CA TRP A 55 11.55 7.45 -0.14
C TRP A 55 12.93 6.81 -0.39
N ALA A 56 13.44 6.03 0.56
CA ALA A 56 14.73 5.37 0.45
C ALA A 56 14.73 4.32 -0.69
N HIS A 57 13.66 3.55 -0.82
CA HIS A 57 13.47 2.58 -1.90
C HIS A 57 13.48 3.25 -3.29
N GLU A 58 12.75 4.37 -3.46
CA GLU A 58 12.76 5.12 -4.72
C GLU A 58 14.16 5.71 -4.99
N ARG A 59 14.87 6.18 -3.97
CA ARG A 59 16.25 6.66 -4.13
C ARG A 59 17.21 5.56 -4.53
N ALA A 60 17.12 4.39 -3.91
CA ALA A 60 17.93 3.23 -4.28
C ALA A 60 17.69 2.82 -5.74
N TRP A 61 16.42 2.76 -6.16
CA TRP A 61 16.07 2.45 -7.53
C TRP A 61 16.51 3.54 -8.54
N ASN A 62 16.62 4.79 -8.13
CA ASN A 62 17.15 5.85 -9.01
C ASN A 62 18.64 5.68 -9.34
N TRP A 63 19.42 5.03 -8.46
CA TRP A 63 20.83 4.70 -8.78
C TRP A 63 20.93 3.54 -9.78
N VAL A 64 19.94 2.65 -9.85
CA VAL A 64 19.88 1.55 -10.80
C VAL A 64 19.29 2.06 -12.11
N GLN A 65 20.10 2.19 -13.18
CA GLN A 65 19.66 2.69 -14.48
C GLN A 65 19.06 1.62 -15.41
N TRP A 66 18.99 0.38 -14.95
CA TRP A 66 18.49 -0.75 -15.71
C TRP A 66 17.06 -0.55 -16.18
N ASN A 67 16.81 -0.85 -17.45
CA ASN A 67 15.50 -0.84 -18.12
C ASN A 67 14.73 0.50 -18.02
N ARG A 68 15.48 1.63 -18.09
CA ARG A 68 14.94 2.96 -18.36
C ARG A 68 15.03 3.23 -19.86
N LYS A 69 13.96 3.79 -20.41
CA LYS A 69 13.84 4.12 -21.83
C LYS A 69 13.53 5.61 -21.98
N PRO A 70 13.91 6.25 -23.10
CA PRO A 70 13.40 7.57 -23.43
C PRO A 70 11.87 7.57 -23.42
N GLY A 71 11.25 8.60 -22.87
CA GLY A 71 9.80 8.73 -22.81
C GLY A 71 9.27 9.58 -23.95
N ASP A 72 8.07 9.28 -24.43
CA ASP A 72 7.43 10.07 -25.49
C ASP A 72 6.93 11.41 -24.99
N THR A 73 6.47 11.48 -23.73
CA THR A 73 5.93 12.69 -23.09
C THR A 73 6.74 13.16 -21.88
N ALA A 74 7.68 12.35 -21.44
CA ALA A 74 8.58 12.64 -20.33
C ALA A 74 10.04 12.30 -20.74
N MET A 75 11.01 12.83 -19.99
CA MET A 75 12.43 12.61 -20.28
C MET A 75 12.81 11.12 -20.29
N PHE A 76 12.17 10.30 -19.47
CA PHE A 76 12.33 8.85 -19.44
C PHE A 76 11.07 8.16 -18.88
N GLN A 77 10.97 6.87 -19.15
CA GLN A 77 9.96 5.99 -18.56
C GLN A 77 10.61 4.68 -18.12
N ASP A 78 10.08 4.12 -17.03
CA ASP A 78 10.52 2.80 -16.56
C ASP A 78 9.87 1.70 -17.40
N GLY A 79 10.65 0.75 -17.90
CA GLY A 79 10.13 -0.42 -18.60
C GLY A 79 9.38 -1.38 -17.65
N GLN A 80 8.54 -2.24 -18.20
CA GLN A 80 7.74 -3.20 -17.41
C GLN A 80 8.58 -4.09 -16.47
N PRO A 81 9.71 -4.69 -16.89
CA PRO A 81 10.52 -5.51 -15.99
C PRO A 81 11.03 -4.73 -14.77
N ARG A 82 11.41 -3.46 -14.96
CA ARG A 82 11.82 -2.57 -13.88
C ARG A 82 10.67 -2.29 -12.91
N THR A 83 9.50 -1.97 -13.43
CA THR A 83 8.30 -1.72 -12.62
C THR A 83 7.92 -2.93 -11.78
N ILE A 84 7.97 -4.14 -12.37
CA ILE A 84 7.70 -5.40 -11.66
C ILE A 84 8.73 -5.60 -10.54
N SER A 85 10.02 -5.43 -10.84
CA SER A 85 11.09 -5.59 -9.84
C SER A 85 10.97 -4.60 -8.68
N LYS A 86 10.64 -3.33 -8.97
CA LYS A 86 10.33 -2.33 -7.95
C LYS A 86 9.15 -2.76 -7.07
N SER A 87 8.10 -3.28 -7.68
CA SER A 87 6.91 -3.75 -6.95
C SER A 87 7.23 -4.93 -6.05
N ILE A 88 8.03 -5.89 -6.50
CA ILE A 88 8.44 -7.05 -5.71
C ILE A 88 9.30 -6.62 -4.53
N THR A 89 10.32 -5.79 -4.75
CA THR A 89 11.21 -5.31 -3.68
C THR A 89 10.46 -4.44 -2.67
N TRP A 90 9.53 -3.60 -3.13
CA TRP A 90 8.64 -2.85 -2.24
C TRP A 90 7.77 -3.77 -1.38
N ARG A 91 7.15 -4.79 -1.99
CA ARG A 91 6.34 -5.76 -1.25
C ARG A 91 7.15 -6.51 -0.20
N ALA A 92 8.38 -6.89 -0.52
CA ALA A 92 9.27 -7.55 0.43
C ALA A 92 9.57 -6.63 1.64
N LEU A 93 9.90 -5.37 1.41
CA LEU A 93 10.12 -4.37 2.48
C LEU A 93 8.90 -4.21 3.37
N ILE A 94 7.71 -4.05 2.81
CA ILE A 94 6.47 -3.92 3.58
C ILE A 94 6.15 -5.19 4.37
N THR A 95 6.43 -6.38 3.81
CA THR A 95 6.24 -7.65 4.52
C THR A 95 7.14 -7.73 5.76
N VAL A 96 8.42 -7.40 5.61
CA VAL A 96 9.35 -7.33 6.75
C VAL A 96 8.89 -6.31 7.77
N ASN A 97 8.47 -5.12 7.32
CA ASN A 97 8.02 -4.06 8.21
C ASN A 97 6.75 -4.42 8.99
N ASN A 98 5.81 -5.13 8.35
CA ASN A 98 4.58 -5.64 8.99
C ASN A 98 4.85 -6.76 10.02
N PHE A 99 6.05 -7.32 10.04
CA PHE A 99 6.51 -8.20 11.11
C PHE A 99 7.27 -7.42 12.19
N VAL A 100 8.24 -6.60 11.79
CA VAL A 100 9.19 -5.94 12.71
C VAL A 100 8.48 -4.95 13.63
N ILE A 101 7.59 -4.12 13.11
CA ILE A 101 6.90 -3.11 13.93
C ILE A 101 6.02 -3.74 15.01
N PRO A 102 5.12 -4.71 14.69
CA PRO A 102 4.36 -5.40 15.73
C PRO A 102 5.24 -6.16 16.72
N TYR A 103 6.34 -6.74 16.27
CA TYR A 103 7.29 -7.40 17.15
C TYR A 103 7.89 -6.43 18.19
N LEU A 104 8.36 -5.27 17.73
CA LEU A 104 8.98 -4.27 18.60
C LEU A 104 7.97 -3.61 19.57
N THR A 105 6.71 -3.48 19.17
CA THR A 105 5.68 -2.84 19.98
C THR A 105 5.03 -3.79 20.97
N THR A 106 4.94 -5.07 20.66
CA THR A 106 4.31 -6.09 21.53
C THR A 106 5.30 -6.93 22.30
N GLY A 107 6.56 -7.00 21.87
CA GLY A 107 7.57 -7.92 22.42
C GLY A 107 7.31 -9.41 22.12
N SER A 108 6.34 -9.72 21.25
CA SER A 108 5.88 -11.08 20.97
C SER A 108 6.03 -11.41 19.48
N TRP A 109 6.81 -12.45 19.17
CA TRP A 109 6.93 -12.92 17.79
C TRP A 109 5.63 -13.56 17.28
N GLN A 110 4.86 -14.20 18.18
CA GLN A 110 3.55 -14.77 17.85
C GLN A 110 2.58 -13.67 17.41
N ALA A 111 2.52 -12.55 18.15
CA ALA A 111 1.71 -11.39 17.78
C ALA A 111 2.16 -10.80 16.43
N ALA A 112 3.47 -10.74 16.18
CA ALA A 112 4.02 -10.25 14.91
C ALA A 112 3.64 -11.13 13.72
N VAL A 113 3.74 -12.46 13.87
CA VAL A 113 3.31 -13.42 12.82
C VAL A 113 1.80 -13.34 12.60
N ALA A 114 1.02 -13.27 13.67
CA ALA A 114 -0.43 -13.11 13.57
C ALA A 114 -0.81 -11.81 12.87
N PHE A 115 -0.17 -10.69 13.24
CA PHE A 115 -0.38 -9.39 12.59
C PHE A 115 -0.10 -9.47 11.09
N LEU A 116 1.06 -10.01 10.71
CA LEU A 116 1.45 -10.14 9.30
C LEU A 116 0.44 -10.98 8.51
N THR A 117 0.01 -12.11 9.07
CA THR A 117 -0.95 -13.02 8.43
C THR A 117 -2.31 -12.34 8.26
N ILE A 118 -2.84 -11.74 9.32
CA ILE A 118 -4.12 -11.03 9.30
C ILE A 118 -4.05 -9.83 8.32
N ALA A 119 -2.98 -9.02 8.39
CA ALA A 119 -2.80 -7.88 7.50
C ALA A 119 -2.78 -8.31 6.03
N THR A 120 -2.12 -9.40 5.70
CA THR A 120 -2.06 -9.92 4.32
C THR A 120 -3.45 -10.28 3.81
N VAL A 121 -4.23 -11.04 4.58
CA VAL A 121 -5.60 -11.45 4.23
C VAL A 121 -6.52 -10.24 4.15
N MET A 122 -6.50 -9.38 5.17
CA MET A 122 -7.36 -8.19 5.21
C MET A 122 -7.07 -7.23 4.06
N ASN A 123 -5.81 -7.03 3.70
CA ASN A 123 -5.44 -6.16 2.58
C ASN A 123 -6.03 -6.66 1.25
N ILE A 124 -6.02 -7.97 1.02
CA ILE A 124 -6.63 -8.57 -0.18
C ILE A 124 -8.15 -8.35 -0.17
N VAL A 125 -8.81 -8.66 0.95
CA VAL A 125 -10.27 -8.52 1.09
C VAL A 125 -10.70 -7.07 0.96
N ILE A 126 -10.01 -6.15 1.63
CA ILE A 126 -10.31 -4.71 1.58
C ILE A 126 -10.13 -4.18 0.15
N TYR A 127 -9.00 -4.49 -0.49
CA TYR A 127 -8.75 -4.04 -1.85
C TYR A 127 -9.82 -4.54 -2.82
N TYR A 128 -10.12 -5.84 -2.78
CA TYR A 128 -11.15 -6.42 -3.65
C TYR A 128 -12.53 -5.79 -3.39
N SER A 129 -12.94 -5.70 -2.14
CA SER A 129 -14.24 -5.15 -1.76
C SER A 129 -14.36 -3.68 -2.15
N HIS A 130 -13.31 -2.89 -1.91
CA HIS A 130 -13.23 -1.48 -2.28
C HIS A 130 -13.37 -1.29 -3.80
N GLU A 131 -12.63 -2.06 -4.60
CA GLU A 131 -12.76 -2.00 -6.07
C GLU A 131 -14.16 -2.41 -6.52
N ARG A 132 -14.77 -3.43 -5.92
CA ARG A 132 -16.14 -3.84 -6.27
C ARG A 132 -17.17 -2.77 -5.94
N VAL A 133 -17.04 -2.08 -4.80
CA VAL A 133 -17.91 -0.95 -4.44
C VAL A 133 -17.75 0.18 -5.45
N TRP A 134 -16.51 0.61 -5.73
CA TRP A 134 -16.25 1.67 -6.68
C TRP A 134 -16.70 1.33 -8.10
N ASN A 135 -16.61 0.07 -8.51
CA ASN A 135 -17.08 -0.36 -9.83
C ASN A 135 -18.61 -0.27 -9.99
N ARG A 136 -19.36 -0.32 -8.90
CA ARG A 136 -20.84 -0.11 -8.92
C ARG A 136 -21.24 1.36 -9.00
N MET A 137 -20.33 2.27 -8.65
CA MET A 137 -20.61 3.72 -8.66
C MET A 137 -20.34 4.30 -10.06
N ALA A 138 -21.32 4.96 -10.63
CA ALA A 138 -21.22 5.61 -11.94
C ALA A 138 -20.44 6.94 -11.91
N TRP A 139 -20.39 7.59 -10.73
CA TRP A 139 -19.75 8.90 -10.58
C TRP A 139 -18.29 8.90 -11.06
N GLY A 140 -17.96 9.88 -11.90
CA GLY A 140 -16.61 10.07 -12.43
C GLY A 140 -16.17 9.03 -13.47
N LYS A 141 -17.08 8.22 -14.02
CA LYS A 141 -16.83 7.38 -15.19
C LYS A 141 -17.23 8.13 -16.46
N LEU A 142 -16.35 8.13 -17.44
CA LEU A 142 -16.54 8.77 -18.73
C LEU A 142 -16.43 7.72 -19.84
N ALA A 143 -17.34 7.79 -20.81
CA ALA A 143 -17.20 7.10 -22.08
C ALA A 143 -17.02 8.16 -23.17
N THR A 144 -15.87 8.18 -23.82
CA THR A 144 -15.59 9.06 -24.95
C THR A 144 -15.74 8.28 -26.24
N ALA A 145 -16.42 8.89 -27.20
CA ALA A 145 -16.67 8.28 -28.49
C ALA A 145 -15.39 8.03 -29.29
#